data_8fa9ff1bbdc999fa6e6b180aef48f0f2
#
_entry.id   8fa9ff1bbdc999fa6e6b180aef48f0f2
#
_cell.length_a   1.000
_cell.length_b   1.000
_cell.length_c   1.000
_cell.angle_alpha   90.00
_cell.angle_beta   90.00
_cell.angle_gamma   90.00
#
_symmetry.space_group_name_H-M   'P 1'
#
loop_
_entity.id
_entity.type
_entity.pdbx_description
1 polymer ?
#
loop_
_entity_poly.entity_id
_entity_poly.type
_entity_poly.pdbx_seq_one_letter_code
_entity_poly.pdbx_strand_id
1 'polypeptide(L)'
;MLNGKKIVITSGGTLEKWDNVRGHTNLSKGIMGTYLAEAALEAGADVIYMHGYFAQKPVAHERLTFVGFEGIEDLGDKLQEILTSEKIDIVIMAVAGSDWVIDKVFDQQGNEMKKKGKMPSDEPPIIHFKKAPKVIAQVKTWAPNVTL
;
A
#
# COMPACT_ATOMS: atom_id res chain seq x y z
N MET A 1 -11.63 19.87 16.33
CA MET A 1 -12.43 18.63 16.35
C MET A 1 -11.56 17.39 16.50
N LEU A 2 -10.53 17.26 15.68
CA LEU A 2 -9.60 16.11 15.75
C LEU A 2 -8.24 16.51 16.30
N ASN A 3 -8.15 17.61 17.01
CA ASN A 3 -6.89 18.07 17.61
C ASN A 3 -6.30 17.00 18.53
N GLY A 4 -5.03 16.73 18.38
CA GLY A 4 -4.33 15.70 19.14
C GLY A 4 -4.59 14.26 18.68
N LYS A 5 -5.44 14.04 17.69
CA LYS A 5 -5.70 12.72 17.09
C LYS A 5 -4.68 12.43 15.99
N LYS A 6 -4.24 11.19 15.92
CA LYS A 6 -3.33 10.73 14.89
C LYS A 6 -4.02 9.72 13.99
N ILE A 7 -4.03 9.99 12.68
CA ILE A 7 -4.77 9.22 11.69
C ILE A 7 -3.80 8.66 10.66
N VAL A 8 -3.89 7.37 10.39
CA VAL A 8 -3.21 6.74 9.25
C VAL A 8 -4.22 6.60 8.12
N ILE A 9 -3.85 7.06 6.94
CA ILE A 9 -4.68 6.93 5.73
C ILE A 9 -3.85 6.19 4.69
N THR A 10 -4.37 5.07 4.17
CA THR A 10 -3.74 4.36 3.06
C THR A 10 -4.45 4.72 1.77
N SER A 11 -3.70 4.94 0.69
CA SER A 11 -4.23 5.50 -0.56
C SER A 11 -3.53 4.97 -1.80
N GLY A 12 -4.24 4.96 -2.90
CA GLY A 12 -3.74 4.50 -4.20
C GLY A 12 -3.87 3.00 -4.38
N GLY A 13 -3.07 2.44 -5.26
CA GLY A 13 -3.04 1.01 -5.56
C GLY A 13 -1.71 0.38 -5.16
N THR A 14 -1.73 -0.90 -4.82
CA THR A 14 -0.51 -1.68 -4.62
C THR A 14 0.03 -2.17 -5.97
N LEU A 15 1.35 -2.26 -6.08
CA LEU A 15 2.06 -2.71 -7.27
C LEU A 15 2.78 -4.02 -6.95
N GLU A 16 2.38 -5.09 -7.65
CA GLU A 16 3.02 -6.41 -7.52
C GLU A 16 3.94 -6.62 -8.73
N LYS A 17 5.23 -6.47 -8.52
CA LYS A 17 6.23 -6.63 -9.58
C LYS A 17 6.54 -8.09 -9.88
N TRP A 18 6.70 -8.42 -11.17
CA TRP A 18 7.20 -9.73 -11.58
C TRP A 18 8.62 -9.64 -12.19
N ASP A 19 9.13 -8.42 -12.42
CA ASP A 19 10.57 -8.15 -12.60
C ASP A 19 10.88 -6.72 -12.10
N ASN A 20 12.08 -6.22 -12.35
CA ASN A 20 12.50 -4.90 -11.84
C ASN A 20 11.77 -3.73 -12.49
N VAL A 21 11.12 -3.93 -13.65
CA VAL A 21 10.53 -2.85 -14.43
C VAL A 21 9.06 -3.07 -14.75
N ARG A 22 8.52 -4.27 -14.52
CA ARG A 22 7.14 -4.62 -14.88
C ARG A 22 6.39 -5.24 -13.72
N GLY A 23 5.10 -4.99 -13.68
CA GLY A 23 4.27 -5.52 -12.62
C GLY A 23 2.79 -5.42 -12.91
N HIS A 24 2.02 -5.87 -11.95
CA HIS A 24 0.57 -5.86 -11.91
C HIS A 24 0.14 -4.87 -10.82
N THR A 25 -0.81 -3.99 -11.13
CA THR A 25 -1.27 -2.98 -10.19
C THR A 25 -2.76 -2.71 -10.33
N ASN A 26 -3.35 -2.19 -9.27
CA ASN A 26 -4.68 -1.59 -9.32
C ASN A 26 -4.55 -0.18 -9.92
N LEU A 27 -5.56 0.25 -10.68
CA LEU A 27 -5.54 1.55 -11.36
C LEU A 27 -6.01 2.71 -10.49
N SER A 28 -6.19 2.52 -9.20
CA SER A 28 -6.56 3.59 -8.28
C SER A 28 -5.52 4.71 -8.26
N LYS A 29 -5.98 5.95 -8.39
CA LYS A 29 -5.12 7.12 -8.37
C LYS A 29 -4.96 7.75 -6.98
N GLY A 30 -5.67 7.25 -5.97
CA GLY A 30 -5.59 7.77 -4.61
C GLY A 30 -6.29 9.11 -4.40
N ILE A 31 -7.25 9.46 -5.23
CA ILE A 31 -7.98 10.74 -5.14
C ILE A 31 -8.78 10.83 -3.85
N MET A 32 -9.51 9.77 -3.49
CA MET A 32 -10.28 9.72 -2.24
C MET A 32 -9.38 9.87 -1.02
N GLY A 33 -8.25 9.17 -1.00
CA GLY A 33 -7.30 9.27 0.10
C GLY A 33 -6.73 10.68 0.26
N THR A 34 -6.48 11.38 -0.84
CA THR A 34 -6.02 12.76 -0.84
C THR A 34 -7.04 13.68 -0.17
N TYR A 35 -8.32 13.59 -0.54
CA TYR A 35 -9.38 14.38 0.06
C TYR A 35 -9.57 14.06 1.55
N LEU A 36 -9.48 12.80 1.92
CA LEU A 36 -9.59 12.38 3.32
C LEU A 36 -8.45 12.96 4.16
N ALA A 37 -7.23 12.96 3.62
CA ALA A 37 -6.07 13.54 4.30
C ALA A 37 -6.24 15.05 4.49
N GLU A 38 -6.69 15.76 3.46
CA GLU A 38 -6.95 17.20 3.54
C GLU A 38 -8.03 17.52 4.58
N ALA A 39 -9.14 16.77 4.58
CA ALA A 39 -10.21 16.95 5.56
C ALA A 39 -9.73 16.67 6.99
N ALA A 40 -8.92 15.65 7.19
CA ALA A 40 -8.36 15.31 8.50
C ALA A 40 -7.44 16.43 9.02
N LEU A 41 -6.58 16.97 8.14
CA LEU A 41 -5.70 18.09 8.49
C LEU A 41 -6.50 19.36 8.85
N GLU A 42 -7.54 19.68 8.09
CA GLU A 42 -8.44 20.81 8.39
C GLU A 42 -9.14 20.64 9.74
N ALA A 43 -9.45 19.39 10.10
CA ALA A 43 -10.07 19.08 11.39
C ALA A 43 -9.07 19.10 12.57
N GLY A 44 -7.78 19.30 12.30
CA GLY A 44 -6.73 19.44 13.33
C GLY A 44 -5.94 18.18 13.62
N ALA A 45 -6.15 17.09 12.89
CA ALA A 45 -5.43 15.85 13.12
C ALA A 45 -3.99 15.89 12.60
N ASP A 46 -3.14 15.02 13.17
CA ASP A 46 -1.88 14.63 12.58
C ASP A 46 -2.13 13.45 11.65
N VAL A 47 -1.57 13.46 10.46
CA VAL A 47 -1.84 12.46 9.44
C VAL A 47 -0.56 11.79 8.98
N ILE A 48 -0.58 10.45 8.96
CA ILE A 48 0.40 9.63 8.25
C ILE A 48 -0.30 9.15 6.97
N TYR A 49 0.14 9.65 5.84
CA TYR A 49 -0.42 9.33 4.53
C TYR A 49 0.45 8.27 3.86
N MET A 50 -0.07 7.05 3.82
CA MET A 50 0.60 5.93 3.16
C MET A 50 0.09 5.84 1.72
N HIS A 51 1.00 5.92 0.76
CA HIS A 51 0.61 6.04 -0.65
C HIS A 51 1.32 5.01 -1.53
N GLY A 52 0.58 4.49 -2.51
CA GLY A 52 1.12 3.63 -3.55
C GLY A 52 2.04 4.39 -4.50
N TYR A 53 2.75 3.64 -5.34
CA TYR A 53 3.77 4.17 -6.24
C TYR A 53 3.25 5.28 -7.18
N PHE A 54 2.04 5.10 -7.72
CA PHE A 54 1.42 6.05 -8.66
C PHE A 54 0.35 6.94 -8.02
N ALA A 55 0.23 6.90 -6.70
CA ALA A 55 -0.85 7.61 -6.02
C ALA A 55 -0.63 9.13 -6.03
N GLN A 56 -1.73 9.85 -6.20
CA GLN A 56 -1.77 11.28 -5.95
C GLN A 56 -1.52 11.55 -4.46
N LYS A 57 -0.81 12.64 -4.17
CA LYS A 57 -0.50 13.04 -2.80
C LYS A 57 -1.09 14.43 -2.51
N PRO A 58 -1.57 14.66 -1.28
CA PRO A 58 -1.95 16.01 -0.87
C PRO A 58 -0.73 16.94 -0.79
N VAL A 59 -0.99 18.24 -0.72
CA VAL A 59 0.06 19.25 -0.52
C VAL A 59 0.75 19.01 0.82
N ALA A 60 2.07 19.19 0.85
CA ALA A 60 2.85 19.06 2.08
C ALA A 60 2.31 19.96 3.20
N HIS A 61 2.30 19.46 4.41
CA HIS A 61 1.80 20.13 5.59
C HIS A 61 2.65 19.73 6.80
N GLU A 62 2.79 20.62 7.79
CA GLU A 62 3.61 20.34 8.99
C GLU A 62 3.10 19.13 9.82
N ARG A 63 1.79 18.85 9.79
CA ARG A 63 1.18 17.70 10.47
C ARG A 63 0.95 16.49 9.55
N LEU A 64 1.56 16.48 8.37
CA LEU A 64 1.42 15.41 7.38
C LEU A 64 2.76 14.74 7.14
N THR A 65 2.80 13.43 7.31
CA THR A 65 3.95 12.58 7.00
C THR A 65 3.61 11.64 5.86
N PHE A 66 4.50 11.52 4.88
CA PHE A 66 4.32 10.60 3.76
C PHE A 66 5.10 9.31 3.98
N VAL A 67 4.45 8.18 3.71
CA VAL A 67 5.08 6.85 3.71
C VAL A 67 4.69 6.14 2.43
N GLY A 68 5.66 5.93 1.54
CA GLY A 68 5.42 5.20 0.30
C GLY A 68 5.47 3.69 0.50
N PHE A 69 4.65 2.96 -0.25
CA PHE A 69 4.71 1.50 -0.32
C PHE A 69 4.62 1.05 -1.78
N GLU A 70 5.05 -0.18 -2.03
CA GLU A 70 4.98 -0.78 -3.35
C GLU A 70 3.87 -1.83 -3.42
N GLY A 71 4.12 -3.05 -2.92
CA GLY A 71 3.15 -4.14 -2.92
C GLY A 71 2.33 -4.24 -1.65
N ILE A 72 1.40 -5.19 -1.63
CA ILE A 72 0.51 -5.39 -0.48
C ILE A 72 1.28 -5.86 0.76
N GLU A 73 2.31 -6.69 0.58
CA GLU A 73 3.13 -7.17 1.70
C GLU A 73 3.95 -6.02 2.29
N ASP A 74 4.54 -5.18 1.45
CA ASP A 74 5.27 -3.98 1.88
C ASP A 74 4.35 -3.01 2.65
N LEU A 75 3.13 -2.80 2.14
CA LEU A 75 2.11 -2.02 2.85
C LEU A 75 1.84 -2.63 4.23
N GLY A 76 1.63 -3.93 4.29
CA GLY A 76 1.35 -4.63 5.54
C GLY A 76 2.48 -4.48 6.56
N ASP A 77 3.72 -4.66 6.14
CA ASP A 77 4.89 -4.54 7.01
C ASP A 77 5.05 -3.11 7.56
N LYS A 78 4.90 -2.12 6.69
CA LYS A 78 5.01 -0.70 7.10
C LYS A 78 3.86 -0.27 8.00
N LEU A 79 2.65 -0.71 7.71
CA LEU A 79 1.47 -0.42 8.54
C LEU A 79 1.60 -1.08 9.91
N GLN A 80 2.04 -2.33 9.96
CA GLN A 80 2.30 -3.03 11.22
C GLN A 80 3.33 -2.27 12.07
N GLU A 81 4.44 -1.84 11.47
CA GLU A 81 5.47 -1.08 12.18
C GLU A 81 4.90 0.21 12.78
N ILE A 82 4.12 0.96 12.02
CA ILE A 82 3.48 2.19 12.49
C ILE A 82 2.52 1.90 13.65
N LEU A 83 1.64 0.92 13.49
CA LEU A 83 0.59 0.61 14.46
C LEU A 83 1.13 0.01 15.77
N THR A 84 2.30 -0.64 15.72
CA THR A 84 2.92 -1.23 16.91
C THR A 84 3.92 -0.30 17.59
N SER A 85 4.41 0.74 16.92
CA SER A 85 5.40 1.67 17.48
C SER A 85 4.82 3.02 17.92
N GLU A 86 3.64 3.38 17.44
CA GLU A 86 3.00 4.66 17.74
C GLU A 86 1.55 4.45 18.16
N LYS A 87 1.04 5.39 18.95
CA LYS A 87 -0.40 5.41 19.26
C LYS A 87 -1.15 6.05 18.08
N ILE A 88 -1.90 5.25 17.37
CA ILE A 88 -2.77 5.68 16.27
C ILE A 88 -4.22 5.61 16.75
N ASP A 89 -4.96 6.68 16.53
CA ASP A 89 -6.37 6.77 16.95
C ASP A 89 -7.32 6.22 15.87
N ILE A 90 -7.03 6.52 14.61
CA ILE A 90 -7.89 6.15 13.49
C ILE A 90 -7.05 5.63 12.33
N VAL A 91 -7.52 4.55 11.70
CA VAL A 91 -6.97 4.06 10.44
C VAL A 91 -8.06 4.10 9.39
N ILE A 92 -7.77 4.71 8.24
CA ILE A 92 -8.67 4.74 7.09
C ILE A 92 -8.00 3.99 5.94
N MET A 93 -8.58 2.85 5.58
CA MET A 93 -8.07 1.99 4.51
C MET A 93 -8.74 2.35 3.19
N ALA A 94 -8.23 3.38 2.53
CA ALA A 94 -8.72 3.78 1.20
C ALA A 94 -7.87 3.20 0.06
N VAL A 95 -6.85 2.43 0.37
CA VAL A 95 -6.00 1.78 -0.63
C VAL A 95 -6.77 0.72 -1.41
N ALA A 96 -6.50 0.62 -2.71
CA ALA A 96 -6.93 -0.50 -3.53
C ALA A 96 -5.85 -1.58 -3.46
N GLY A 97 -5.97 -2.46 -2.49
CA GLY A 97 -5.00 -3.53 -2.25
C GLY A 97 -5.13 -4.67 -3.25
N SER A 98 -4.00 -5.31 -3.54
CA SER A 98 -3.97 -6.47 -4.42
C SER A 98 -4.72 -7.65 -3.81
N ASP A 99 -5.54 -8.32 -4.61
CA ASP A 99 -6.13 -9.62 -4.25
C ASP A 99 -5.17 -10.77 -4.54
N TRP A 100 -4.24 -10.54 -5.46
CA TRP A 100 -3.28 -11.52 -5.96
C TRP A 100 -1.87 -10.95 -5.91
N VAL A 101 -0.92 -11.78 -5.47
CA VAL A 101 0.52 -11.46 -5.53
C VAL A 101 1.22 -12.46 -6.44
N ILE A 102 2.40 -12.09 -6.90
CA ILE A 102 3.19 -12.98 -7.77
C ILE A 102 3.71 -14.16 -6.95
N ASP A 103 3.38 -15.37 -7.38
CA ASP A 103 3.93 -16.60 -6.81
C ASP A 103 5.20 -17.00 -7.55
N LYS A 104 5.06 -17.36 -8.84
CA LYS A 104 6.18 -17.79 -9.68
C LYS A 104 6.02 -17.27 -11.10
N VAL A 105 7.16 -17.13 -11.77
CA VAL A 105 7.22 -16.72 -13.18
C VAL A 105 8.01 -17.81 -13.94
N PHE A 106 7.48 -18.21 -15.09
CA PHE A 106 8.08 -19.26 -15.93
C PHE A 106 8.29 -18.73 -17.35
N ASP A 107 9.27 -19.31 -18.04
CA ASP A 107 9.41 -19.12 -19.49
C ASP A 107 8.45 -20.06 -20.25
N GLN A 108 8.45 -19.97 -21.58
CA GLN A 108 7.56 -20.79 -22.42
C GLN A 108 7.93 -22.29 -22.43
N GLN A 109 9.11 -22.62 -21.97
CA GLN A 109 9.58 -24.02 -21.86
C GLN A 109 9.29 -24.62 -20.47
N GLY A 110 8.68 -23.85 -19.58
CA GLY A 110 8.32 -24.29 -18.24
C GLY A 110 9.43 -24.15 -17.20
N ASN A 111 10.51 -23.44 -17.51
CA ASN A 111 11.59 -23.16 -16.56
C ASN A 111 11.23 -21.97 -15.70
N GLU A 112 11.42 -22.10 -14.37
CA GLU A 112 11.20 -21.01 -13.45
C GLU A 112 12.22 -19.89 -13.65
N MET A 113 11.73 -18.67 -13.80
CA MET A 113 12.56 -17.48 -13.97
C MET A 113 12.70 -16.77 -12.62
N LYS A 114 13.94 -16.55 -12.19
CA LYS A 114 14.22 -15.82 -10.95
C LYS A 114 14.12 -14.31 -11.18
N LYS A 115 13.49 -13.61 -10.25
CA LYS A 115 13.29 -12.15 -10.29
C LYS A 115 14.62 -11.42 -10.09
N LYS A 116 15.49 -11.38 -11.08
CA LYS A 116 16.69 -10.56 -11.04
C LYS A 116 16.79 -9.73 -12.31
N GLY A 117 16.64 -8.41 -12.14
CA GLY A 117 16.72 -7.49 -13.25
C GLY A 117 15.49 -7.51 -14.15
N LYS A 118 15.65 -7.04 -15.36
CA LYS A 118 14.62 -7.03 -16.39
C LYS A 118 14.63 -8.36 -17.13
N MET A 119 13.48 -9.02 -17.25
CA MET A 119 13.34 -10.24 -18.02
C MET A 119 13.44 -9.96 -19.53
N PRO A 120 13.92 -10.95 -20.34
CA PRO A 120 13.92 -10.79 -21.79
C PRO A 120 12.53 -10.51 -22.33
N SER A 121 12.47 -9.75 -23.44
CA SER A 121 11.22 -9.36 -24.07
C SER A 121 10.90 -10.14 -25.35
N ASP A 122 11.69 -11.13 -25.70
CA ASP A 122 11.57 -11.96 -26.91
C ASP A 122 10.38 -12.93 -26.86
N GLU A 123 9.97 -13.35 -25.66
CA GLU A 123 8.78 -14.17 -25.47
C GLU A 123 8.03 -13.77 -24.20
N PRO A 124 6.70 -13.95 -24.19
CA PRO A 124 5.92 -13.58 -23.01
C PRO A 124 6.18 -14.56 -21.85
N PRO A 125 6.29 -14.04 -20.62
CA PRO A 125 6.40 -14.91 -19.43
C PRO A 125 5.05 -15.54 -19.10
N ILE A 126 5.09 -16.64 -18.33
CA ILE A 126 3.92 -17.23 -17.70
C ILE A 126 3.97 -16.86 -16.23
N ILE A 127 2.97 -16.11 -15.77
CA ILE A 127 2.94 -15.58 -14.41
C ILE A 127 1.87 -16.32 -13.61
N HIS A 128 2.29 -16.96 -12.51
CA HIS A 128 1.38 -17.57 -11.56
C HIS A 128 1.18 -16.66 -10.37
N PHE A 129 -0.07 -16.39 -10.07
CA PHE A 129 -0.47 -15.62 -8.91
C PHE A 129 -0.87 -16.54 -7.76
N LYS A 130 -0.80 -16.01 -6.55
CA LYS A 130 -1.39 -16.60 -5.34
C LYS A 130 -2.19 -15.55 -4.59
N LYS A 131 -3.03 -15.96 -3.66
CA LYS A 131 -3.80 -15.03 -2.85
C LYS A 131 -2.89 -14.10 -2.06
N ALA A 132 -3.23 -12.81 -2.08
CA ALA A 132 -2.59 -11.82 -1.24
C ALA A 132 -3.06 -11.93 0.22
N PRO A 133 -2.23 -11.51 1.20
CA PRO A 133 -2.69 -11.39 2.58
C PRO A 133 -3.77 -10.30 2.69
N LYS A 134 -4.72 -10.49 3.61
CA LYS A 134 -5.74 -9.50 3.92
C LYS A 134 -5.22 -8.53 4.99
N VAL A 135 -4.55 -7.47 4.58
CA VAL A 135 -3.95 -6.49 5.49
C VAL A 135 -4.98 -5.87 6.42
N ILE A 136 -6.15 -5.51 5.89
CA ILE A 136 -7.22 -4.90 6.70
C ILE A 136 -7.65 -5.79 7.88
N ALA A 137 -7.62 -7.10 7.69
CA ALA A 137 -7.98 -8.06 8.75
C ALA A 137 -6.98 -8.07 9.91
N GLN A 138 -5.75 -7.58 9.70
CA GLN A 138 -4.70 -7.56 10.70
C GLN A 138 -4.67 -6.26 11.53
N VAL A 139 -5.32 -5.20 11.07
CA VAL A 139 -5.23 -3.86 11.70
C VAL A 139 -5.62 -3.90 13.16
N LYS A 140 -6.74 -4.52 13.49
CA LYS A 140 -7.22 -4.63 14.88
C LYS A 140 -6.36 -5.55 15.74
N THR A 141 -5.63 -6.47 15.13
CA THR A 141 -4.64 -7.30 15.86
C THR A 141 -3.42 -6.47 16.25
N TRP A 142 -2.94 -5.63 15.32
CA TRP A 142 -1.78 -4.77 15.56
C TRP A 142 -2.10 -3.58 16.46
N ALA A 143 -3.32 -3.06 16.40
CA ALA A 143 -3.80 -1.92 17.19
C ALA A 143 -5.25 -2.15 17.64
N PRO A 144 -5.46 -2.89 18.74
CA PRO A 144 -6.82 -3.29 19.17
C PRO A 144 -7.76 -2.13 19.45
N ASN A 145 -7.23 -0.98 19.86
CA ASN A 145 -8.03 0.19 20.28
C ASN A 145 -8.25 1.22 19.16
N VAL A 146 -7.71 0.96 17.97
CA VAL A 146 -7.87 1.88 16.85
C VAL A 146 -9.30 1.85 16.30
N THR A 147 -9.77 2.99 15.80
CA THR A 147 -10.98 3.04 14.98
C THR A 147 -10.62 2.77 13.53
N LEU A 148 -11.24 1.76 12.93
CA LEU A 148 -10.99 1.35 11.56
C LEU A 148 -12.23 1.62 10.70
#